data_f24649c5a867e1b7be1a972cdcd31169
#
_entry.id   f24649c5a867e1b7be1a972cdcd31169
#
_cell.length_a   1.000
_cell.length_b   1.000
_cell.length_c   1.000
_cell.angle_alpha   90.00
_cell.angle_beta   90.00
_cell.angle_gamma   90.00
#
_symmetry.space_group_name_H-M   'P 1'
#
loop_
_entity.id
_entity.type
_entity.pdbx_description
1 polymer ?
#
loop_
_entity_poly.entity_id
_entity_poly.type
_entity_poly.pdbx_seq_one_letter_code
_entity_poly.pdbx_strand_id
1 'polypeptide(L)'
;YVSQLYKFEIEKLGFDVVIDSLNKISKKESMQNILIMVDDEGDLADPDENKRNQAVENHKRWVDAASKLGCQSIRVNTFGTNDPEIWKTTVVDGLRKLSEYAATKNINVLCENHGWLSSNPVELMAAIKAVNMENCGTLPDFGNWCVRRKEVNKKWGDCAEVYPDKYEGTKMMMSAAMAVSAKSYDFDEAGNETTIDFVKMLQIVKDAGYTGFIGVEYEGSGLDEPAGIKATRGLLLKSASNLK
;
A
#
# COMPACT_ATOMS: atom_id res chain seq x y z
N TYR A 1 -8.15 7.51 -0.23
CA TYR A 1 -7.05 7.29 -1.15
C TYR A 1 -7.51 7.57 -2.58
N VAL A 2 -6.65 8.17 -3.38
CA VAL A 2 -6.90 8.31 -4.81
C VAL A 2 -6.31 7.07 -5.47
N SER A 3 -7.15 6.31 -6.15
CA SER A 3 -6.72 5.11 -6.86
C SER A 3 -6.43 5.47 -8.32
N GLN A 4 -5.57 4.68 -8.97
CA GLN A 4 -5.40 4.72 -10.42
C GLN A 4 -6.67 4.35 -11.22
N LEU A 5 -7.79 4.04 -10.55
CA LEU A 5 -9.11 3.91 -11.20
C LEU A 5 -9.42 5.10 -12.11
N TYR A 6 -8.81 6.26 -11.82
CA TYR A 6 -8.89 7.44 -12.69
C TYR A 6 -7.98 7.39 -13.93
N LYS A 7 -7.28 6.28 -14.19
CA LYS A 7 -6.41 6.14 -15.37
C LYS A 7 -7.19 6.32 -16.67
N PHE A 8 -8.40 5.74 -16.76
CA PHE A 8 -9.27 5.90 -17.94
C PHE A 8 -9.76 7.33 -18.12
N GLU A 9 -10.12 8.01 -17.03
CA GLU A 9 -10.52 9.41 -17.06
C GLU A 9 -9.33 10.30 -17.44
N ILE A 10 -8.13 9.99 -16.98
CA ILE A 10 -6.89 10.68 -17.33
C ILE A 10 -6.60 10.53 -18.85
N GLU A 11 -6.73 9.33 -19.40
CA GLU A 11 -6.56 9.09 -20.83
C GLU A 11 -7.58 9.85 -21.68
N LYS A 12 -8.82 9.96 -21.20
CA LYS A 12 -9.92 10.62 -21.90
C LYS A 12 -9.93 12.14 -21.78
N LEU A 13 -9.66 12.67 -20.59
CA LEU A 13 -9.86 14.07 -20.25
C LEU A 13 -8.56 14.85 -20.10
N GLY A 14 -7.44 14.14 -19.96
CA GLY A 14 -6.14 14.71 -19.63
C GLY A 14 -5.88 14.81 -18.14
N PHE A 15 -4.61 14.71 -17.79
CA PHE A 15 -4.14 14.59 -16.43
C PHE A 15 -4.54 15.77 -15.53
N ASP A 16 -4.28 17.00 -16.00
CA ASP A 16 -4.57 18.19 -15.20
C ASP A 16 -6.08 18.40 -14.95
N VAL A 17 -6.93 18.06 -15.93
CA VAL A 17 -8.40 18.15 -15.78
C VAL A 17 -8.91 17.23 -14.69
N VAL A 18 -8.40 16.00 -14.62
CA VAL A 18 -8.80 15.03 -13.59
C VAL A 18 -8.30 15.47 -12.21
N ILE A 19 -7.04 15.90 -12.11
CA ILE A 19 -6.45 16.40 -10.86
C ILE A 19 -7.23 17.61 -10.31
N ASP A 20 -7.53 18.58 -11.17
CA ASP A 20 -8.33 19.76 -10.79
C ASP A 20 -9.74 19.38 -10.33
N SER A 21 -10.36 18.40 -10.97
CA SER A 21 -11.69 17.90 -10.60
C SER A 21 -11.66 17.24 -9.23
N LEU A 22 -10.66 16.38 -8.95
CA LEU A 22 -10.49 15.74 -7.66
C LEU A 22 -10.22 16.76 -6.55
N ASN A 23 -9.40 17.78 -6.80
CA ASN A 23 -9.15 18.86 -5.84
C ASN A 23 -10.42 19.67 -5.55
N LYS A 24 -11.25 19.95 -6.55
CA LYS A 24 -12.54 20.62 -6.36
C LYS A 24 -13.49 19.79 -5.51
N ILE A 25 -13.57 18.47 -5.76
CA ILE A 25 -14.40 17.55 -4.97
C ILE A 25 -13.90 17.49 -3.53
N SER A 26 -12.61 17.24 -3.32
CA SER A 26 -12.01 17.15 -1.99
C SER A 26 -12.25 18.41 -1.18
N LYS A 27 -12.08 19.58 -1.79
CA LYS A 27 -12.36 20.88 -1.14
C LYS A 27 -13.84 21.05 -0.82
N LYS A 28 -14.73 20.71 -1.73
CA LYS A 28 -16.18 20.80 -1.53
C LYS A 28 -16.65 19.92 -0.38
N GLU A 29 -16.14 18.69 -0.30
CA GLU A 29 -16.51 17.70 0.71
C GLU A 29 -15.67 17.80 2.00
N SER A 30 -14.80 18.81 2.11
CA SER A 30 -13.87 18.98 3.26
C SER A 30 -13.01 17.73 3.51
N MET A 31 -12.61 17.05 2.43
CA MET A 31 -11.78 15.85 2.46
C MET A 31 -10.32 16.20 2.20
N GLN A 32 -9.41 15.42 2.77
CA GLN A 32 -7.98 15.52 2.54
C GLN A 32 -7.52 14.36 1.66
N ASN A 33 -6.77 14.67 0.60
CA ASN A 33 -6.09 13.67 -0.22
C ASN A 33 -4.83 13.22 0.53
N ILE A 34 -4.69 11.92 0.81
CA ILE A 34 -3.59 11.41 1.64
C ILE A 34 -2.51 10.74 0.80
N LEU A 35 -2.89 9.83 -0.09
CA LEU A 35 -1.97 9.12 -0.97
C LEU A 35 -2.65 8.66 -2.24
N ILE A 36 -1.83 8.38 -3.26
CA ILE A 36 -2.24 7.66 -4.47
C ILE A 36 -1.73 6.22 -4.37
N MET A 37 -2.61 5.25 -4.63
CA MET A 37 -2.22 3.84 -4.80
C MET A 37 -1.89 3.62 -6.28
N VAL A 38 -0.63 3.25 -6.56
CA VAL A 38 -0.13 3.08 -7.92
C VAL A 38 0.04 1.59 -8.22
N ASP A 39 -0.65 1.10 -9.26
CA ASP A 39 -0.52 -0.26 -9.78
C ASP A 39 -0.23 -0.20 -11.29
N ASP A 40 0.15 -1.31 -11.93
CA ASP A 40 0.29 -1.49 -13.39
C ASP A 40 1.19 -0.47 -14.13
N GLU A 41 2.14 0.16 -13.43
CA GLU A 41 3.12 1.07 -14.03
C GLU A 41 4.49 0.40 -14.29
N GLY A 42 4.51 -0.94 -14.30
CA GLY A 42 5.72 -1.74 -14.43
C GLY A 42 6.28 -2.17 -13.07
N ASP A 43 7.26 -3.05 -13.12
CA ASP A 43 7.79 -3.73 -11.94
C ASP A 43 9.07 -3.05 -11.42
N LEU A 44 8.99 -2.44 -10.25
CA LEU A 44 10.11 -1.71 -9.62
C LEU A 44 11.28 -2.63 -9.20
N ALA A 45 11.05 -3.95 -9.16
CA ALA A 45 12.10 -4.93 -8.90
C ALA A 45 12.37 -5.85 -10.11
N ASP A 46 12.08 -5.40 -11.35
CA ASP A 46 12.39 -6.18 -12.57
C ASP A 46 13.90 -6.43 -12.66
N PRO A 47 14.35 -7.68 -12.90
CA PRO A 47 15.76 -8.02 -13.10
C PRO A 47 16.40 -7.28 -14.29
N ASP A 48 15.63 -7.02 -15.35
CA ASP A 48 16.08 -6.19 -16.47
C ASP A 48 16.13 -4.72 -16.07
N GLU A 49 17.33 -4.15 -16.08
CA GLU A 49 17.55 -2.76 -15.68
C GLU A 49 16.76 -1.75 -16.54
N ASN A 50 16.63 -2.00 -17.84
CA ASN A 50 15.88 -1.09 -18.73
C ASN A 50 14.40 -1.09 -18.39
N LYS A 51 13.81 -2.27 -18.12
CA LYS A 51 12.40 -2.38 -17.70
C LYS A 51 12.19 -1.74 -16.32
N ARG A 52 13.11 -1.98 -15.39
CA ARG A 52 13.07 -1.37 -14.06
C ARG A 52 13.16 0.15 -14.13
N ASN A 53 14.08 0.70 -14.93
CA ASN A 53 14.19 2.12 -15.17
C ASN A 53 12.92 2.69 -15.82
N GLN A 54 12.33 1.99 -16.79
CA GLN A 54 11.06 2.40 -17.40
C GLN A 54 9.92 2.39 -16.36
N ALA A 55 9.86 1.41 -15.47
CA ALA A 55 8.90 1.39 -14.37
C ALA A 55 9.07 2.62 -13.46
N VAL A 56 10.30 2.97 -13.10
CA VAL A 56 10.57 4.20 -12.33
C VAL A 56 10.04 5.44 -13.06
N GLU A 57 10.33 5.59 -14.36
CA GLU A 57 9.82 6.72 -15.15
C GLU A 57 8.29 6.78 -15.20
N ASN A 58 7.63 5.64 -15.34
CA ASN A 58 6.17 5.54 -15.34
C ASN A 58 5.57 5.98 -13.99
N HIS A 59 6.22 5.66 -12.88
CA HIS A 59 5.76 6.05 -11.54
C HIS A 59 5.94 7.56 -11.26
N LYS A 60 6.88 8.24 -11.89
CA LYS A 60 7.14 9.68 -11.65
C LYS A 60 5.92 10.56 -11.91
N ARG A 61 5.10 10.24 -12.92
CA ARG A 61 3.86 10.99 -13.18
C ARG A 61 2.87 10.93 -12.01
N TRP A 62 2.88 9.81 -11.26
CA TRP A 62 2.03 9.66 -10.07
C TRP A 62 2.58 10.40 -8.86
N VAL A 63 3.90 10.53 -8.76
CA VAL A 63 4.54 11.44 -7.80
C VAL A 63 4.12 12.88 -8.07
N ASP A 64 4.14 13.32 -9.34
CA ASP A 64 3.68 14.66 -9.73
C ASP A 64 2.19 14.86 -9.47
N ALA A 65 1.36 13.82 -9.72
CA ALA A 65 -0.05 13.82 -9.38
C ALA A 65 -0.28 13.98 -7.88
N ALA A 66 0.43 13.20 -7.08
CA ALA A 66 0.33 13.26 -5.62
C ALA A 66 0.69 14.65 -5.09
N SER A 67 1.75 15.24 -5.61
CA SER A 67 2.15 16.61 -5.27
C SER A 67 1.06 17.63 -5.63
N LYS A 68 0.47 17.56 -6.84
CA LYS A 68 -0.62 18.45 -7.29
C LYS A 68 -1.91 18.27 -6.48
N LEU A 69 -2.19 17.05 -5.99
CA LEU A 69 -3.35 16.74 -5.15
C LEU A 69 -3.15 17.10 -3.68
N GLY A 70 -1.94 17.50 -3.28
CA GLY A 70 -1.60 17.74 -1.88
C GLY A 70 -1.49 16.46 -1.05
N CYS A 71 -1.27 15.31 -1.69
CA CYS A 71 -0.98 14.05 -1.01
C CYS A 71 0.38 14.10 -0.32
N GLN A 72 0.54 13.23 0.67
CA GLN A 72 1.82 13.07 1.38
C GLN A 72 2.67 11.96 0.75
N SER A 73 2.04 11.01 0.05
CA SER A 73 2.69 9.78 -0.36
C SER A 73 2.10 9.21 -1.66
N ILE A 74 2.86 8.33 -2.30
CA ILE A 74 2.37 7.31 -3.20
C ILE A 74 2.61 5.93 -2.59
N ARG A 75 1.70 4.96 -2.80
CA ARG A 75 1.94 3.55 -2.52
C ARG A 75 2.33 2.84 -3.80
N VAL A 76 3.34 2.00 -3.75
CA VAL A 76 3.86 1.25 -4.88
C VAL A 76 3.96 -0.24 -4.59
N ASN A 77 3.93 -1.05 -5.65
CA ASN A 77 4.22 -2.47 -5.63
C ASN A 77 5.69 -2.74 -5.96
N THR A 78 6.24 -3.82 -5.41
CA THR A 78 7.64 -4.19 -5.62
C THR A 78 7.78 -5.54 -6.33
N PHE A 79 6.89 -5.80 -7.30
CA PHE A 79 6.98 -6.97 -8.17
C PHE A 79 8.20 -6.88 -9.12
N GLY A 80 8.50 -8.03 -9.76
CA GLY A 80 9.57 -8.17 -10.77
C GLY A 80 10.19 -9.56 -10.78
N THR A 81 10.51 -10.09 -9.61
CA THR A 81 11.04 -11.44 -9.46
C THR A 81 10.65 -12.03 -8.10
N ASN A 82 10.57 -13.38 -8.05
CA ASN A 82 10.38 -14.14 -6.82
C ASN A 82 11.69 -14.77 -6.31
N ASP A 83 12.81 -14.50 -6.98
CA ASP A 83 14.14 -14.88 -6.50
C ASP A 83 14.60 -13.86 -5.45
N PRO A 84 14.76 -14.24 -4.16
CA PRO A 84 15.11 -13.31 -3.10
C PRO A 84 16.48 -12.66 -3.32
N GLU A 85 17.45 -13.39 -3.90
CA GLU A 85 18.80 -12.88 -4.13
C GLU A 85 18.83 -11.80 -5.23
N ILE A 86 17.99 -11.95 -6.25
CA ILE A 86 17.83 -10.93 -7.28
C ILE A 86 16.99 -9.77 -6.76
N TRP A 87 15.85 -10.07 -6.14
CA TRP A 87 14.90 -9.09 -5.66
C TRP A 87 15.54 -8.08 -4.68
N LYS A 88 16.33 -8.54 -3.72
CA LYS A 88 16.96 -7.68 -2.70
C LYS A 88 17.85 -6.57 -3.29
N THR A 89 18.38 -6.77 -4.49
CA THR A 89 19.22 -5.77 -5.17
C THR A 89 18.39 -4.91 -6.11
N THR A 90 17.50 -5.52 -6.89
CA THR A 90 16.68 -4.83 -7.89
C THR A 90 15.63 -3.93 -7.25
N VAL A 91 14.98 -4.37 -6.17
CA VAL A 91 14.01 -3.56 -5.41
C VAL A 91 14.65 -2.31 -4.81
N VAL A 92 15.86 -2.46 -4.25
CA VAL A 92 16.59 -1.32 -3.67
C VAL A 92 16.95 -0.29 -4.74
N ASP A 93 17.39 -0.73 -5.93
CA ASP A 93 17.68 0.16 -7.04
C ASP A 93 16.43 0.92 -7.52
N GLY A 94 15.34 0.20 -7.78
CA GLY A 94 14.09 0.81 -8.24
C GLY A 94 13.48 1.79 -7.23
N LEU A 95 13.39 1.38 -5.96
CA LEU A 95 12.85 2.23 -4.90
C LEU A 95 13.71 3.46 -4.63
N ARG A 96 15.04 3.32 -4.64
CA ARG A 96 15.94 4.46 -4.43
C ARG A 96 15.77 5.49 -5.53
N LYS A 97 15.84 5.10 -6.80
CA LYS A 97 15.64 6.00 -7.95
C LYS A 97 14.30 6.73 -7.89
N LEU A 98 13.23 6.01 -7.54
CA LEU A 98 11.91 6.62 -7.41
C LEU A 98 11.84 7.56 -6.20
N SER A 99 12.40 7.18 -5.06
CA SER A 99 12.41 8.00 -3.84
C SER A 99 13.25 9.25 -3.99
N GLU A 100 14.38 9.20 -4.72
CA GLU A 100 15.18 10.38 -5.06
C GLU A 100 14.34 11.40 -5.85
N TYR A 101 13.58 10.95 -6.85
CA TYR A 101 12.67 11.83 -7.58
C TYR A 101 11.56 12.37 -6.68
N ALA A 102 10.92 11.50 -5.90
CA ALA A 102 9.81 11.85 -5.02
C ALA A 102 10.21 12.86 -3.93
N ALA A 103 11.45 12.78 -3.43
CA ALA A 103 12.01 13.75 -2.49
C ALA A 103 12.02 15.18 -3.05
N THR A 104 12.23 15.35 -4.37
CA THR A 104 12.18 16.68 -5.02
C THR A 104 10.79 17.31 -5.00
N LYS A 105 9.76 16.53 -4.70
CA LYS A 105 8.34 16.93 -4.64
C LYS A 105 7.75 16.87 -3.23
N ASN A 106 8.56 16.55 -2.21
CA ASN A 106 8.10 16.26 -0.84
C ASN A 106 7.07 15.14 -0.76
N ILE A 107 7.25 14.09 -1.56
CA ILE A 107 6.37 12.91 -1.59
C ILE A 107 7.13 11.70 -1.05
N ASN A 108 6.45 10.92 -0.20
CA ASN A 108 6.97 9.65 0.28
C ASN A 108 6.62 8.52 -0.70
N VAL A 109 7.48 7.53 -0.80
CA VAL A 109 7.28 6.28 -1.54
C VAL A 109 7.07 5.16 -0.54
N LEU A 110 5.86 4.57 -0.52
CA LEU A 110 5.48 3.56 0.46
C LEU A 110 5.32 2.21 -0.20
N CYS A 111 6.01 1.22 0.37
CA CYS A 111 5.87 -0.17 -0.04
C CYS A 111 4.79 -0.85 0.80
N GLU A 112 3.78 -1.39 0.14
CA GLU A 112 2.79 -2.25 0.77
C GLU A 112 3.27 -3.71 0.77
N ASN A 113 2.93 -4.47 1.80
CA ASN A 113 2.95 -5.93 1.71
C ASN A 113 1.79 -6.37 0.80
N HIS A 114 2.06 -6.53 -0.50
CA HIS A 114 1.04 -6.75 -1.52
C HIS A 114 1.30 -8.01 -2.38
N GLY A 115 1.86 -9.01 -1.78
CA GLY A 115 2.18 -10.30 -2.42
C GLY A 115 3.67 -10.50 -2.67
N TRP A 116 4.04 -11.75 -2.87
CA TRP A 116 5.40 -12.21 -3.10
C TRP A 116 6.35 -11.77 -1.97
N LEU A 117 7.56 -11.31 -2.31
CA LEU A 117 8.58 -10.95 -1.35
C LEU A 117 8.24 -9.70 -0.53
N SER A 118 7.36 -8.81 -1.02
CA SER A 118 6.86 -7.70 -0.21
C SER A 118 5.96 -8.16 0.95
N SER A 119 5.32 -9.34 0.82
CA SER A 119 4.55 -9.96 1.92
C SER A 119 5.42 -10.76 2.91
N ASN A 120 6.73 -10.80 2.69
CA ASN A 120 7.70 -11.25 3.69
C ASN A 120 8.29 -10.02 4.39
N PRO A 121 7.87 -9.70 5.61
CA PRO A 121 8.30 -8.47 6.29
C PRO A 121 9.80 -8.44 6.59
N VAL A 122 10.47 -9.59 6.70
CA VAL A 122 11.93 -9.64 6.88
C VAL A 122 12.64 -9.13 5.62
N GLU A 123 12.24 -9.61 4.45
CA GLU A 123 12.81 -9.19 3.17
C GLU A 123 12.46 -7.72 2.89
N LEU A 124 11.19 -7.33 3.08
CA LEU A 124 10.75 -5.96 2.84
C LEU A 124 11.49 -4.96 3.73
N MET A 125 11.59 -5.23 5.03
CA MET A 125 12.28 -4.31 5.95
C MET A 125 13.79 -4.24 5.69
N ALA A 126 14.41 -5.35 5.25
CA ALA A 126 15.80 -5.33 4.80
C ALA A 126 15.98 -4.42 3.57
N ALA A 127 15.05 -4.50 2.61
CA ALA A 127 15.05 -3.64 1.42
C ALA A 127 14.87 -2.15 1.77
N ILE A 128 13.87 -1.80 2.59
CA ILE A 128 13.63 -0.42 3.05
C ILE A 128 14.87 0.14 3.75
N LYS A 129 15.48 -0.63 4.65
CA LYS A 129 16.73 -0.23 5.31
C LYS A 129 17.88 -0.02 4.33
N ALA A 130 17.99 -0.86 3.30
CA ALA A 130 19.04 -0.74 2.28
C ALA A 130 18.82 0.44 1.34
N VAL A 131 17.57 0.84 1.06
CA VAL A 131 17.26 2.08 0.33
C VAL A 131 17.80 3.29 1.08
N ASN A 132 17.68 3.32 2.41
CA ASN A 132 18.25 4.32 3.30
C ASN A 132 17.88 5.77 2.91
N MET A 133 16.58 6.00 2.71
CA MET A 133 16.01 7.32 2.41
C MET A 133 14.85 7.61 3.36
N GLU A 134 14.80 8.80 3.94
CA GLU A 134 13.77 9.20 4.91
C GLU A 134 12.35 9.20 4.32
N ASN A 135 12.23 9.43 3.02
CA ASN A 135 10.95 9.42 2.31
C ASN A 135 10.61 8.05 1.67
N CYS A 136 11.32 6.98 2.03
CA CYS A 136 10.98 5.61 1.64
C CYS A 136 10.57 4.81 2.87
N GLY A 137 9.31 4.36 2.89
CA GLY A 137 8.76 3.66 4.04
C GLY A 137 7.80 2.54 3.65
N THR A 138 7.00 2.11 4.61
CA THR A 138 6.02 1.05 4.43
C THR A 138 4.59 1.53 4.57
N LEU A 139 3.68 0.78 3.97
CA LEU A 139 2.25 0.80 4.20
C LEU A 139 1.85 -0.61 4.64
N PRO A 140 1.87 -0.94 5.95
CA PRO A 140 1.38 -2.23 6.42
C PRO A 140 -0.09 -2.40 6.10
N ASP A 141 -0.41 -3.47 5.35
CA ASP A 141 -1.75 -3.94 5.09
C ASP A 141 -2.08 -5.14 5.98
N PHE A 142 -3.28 -5.16 6.58
CA PHE A 142 -3.66 -6.17 7.56
C PHE A 142 -3.90 -7.56 6.96
N GLY A 143 -4.18 -7.67 5.65
CA GLY A 143 -4.61 -8.89 5.00
C GLY A 143 -3.64 -9.51 3.98
N ASN A 144 -2.71 -8.76 3.44
CA ASN A 144 -1.88 -9.14 2.29
C ASN A 144 -0.61 -9.93 2.69
N TRP A 145 -0.78 -11.18 3.11
CA TRP A 145 0.32 -12.01 3.64
C TRP A 145 0.73 -13.19 2.73
N CYS A 146 0.31 -13.20 1.46
CA CYS A 146 0.67 -14.27 0.54
C CYS A 146 2.07 -14.07 -0.04
N VAL A 147 3.03 -14.89 0.41
CA VAL A 147 4.42 -14.82 -0.05
C VAL A 147 4.68 -15.63 -1.32
N ARG A 148 3.84 -16.63 -1.62
CA ARG A 148 3.98 -17.44 -2.83
C ARG A 148 2.63 -17.88 -3.37
N ARG A 149 2.40 -17.67 -4.67
CA ARG A 149 1.19 -18.12 -5.37
C ARG A 149 1.32 -19.58 -5.81
N LYS A 150 0.19 -20.27 -6.00
CA LYS A 150 0.16 -21.64 -6.54
C LYS A 150 0.70 -21.69 -7.98
N GLU A 151 0.30 -20.72 -8.80
CA GLU A 151 0.84 -20.56 -10.13
C GLU A 151 2.13 -19.73 -10.09
N VAL A 152 3.21 -20.34 -10.57
CA VAL A 152 4.53 -19.66 -10.64
C VAL A 152 4.44 -18.42 -11.52
N ASN A 153 5.04 -17.32 -11.08
CA ASN A 153 5.08 -16.03 -11.78
C ASN A 153 3.73 -15.29 -11.89
N LYS A 154 2.66 -15.75 -11.24
CA LYS A 154 1.42 -15.00 -11.14
C LYS A 154 1.46 -14.05 -9.95
N LYS A 155 1.17 -12.77 -10.19
CA LYS A 155 1.05 -11.76 -9.13
C LYS A 155 -0.18 -12.01 -8.26
N TRP A 156 -1.26 -12.47 -8.87
CA TRP A 156 -2.59 -12.69 -8.26
C TRP A 156 -3.03 -14.14 -8.38
N GLY A 157 -4.07 -14.52 -7.64
CA GLY A 157 -4.63 -15.87 -7.63
C GLY A 157 -4.42 -16.60 -6.30
N ASP A 158 -4.63 -17.90 -6.29
CA ASP A 158 -4.56 -18.73 -5.10
C ASP A 158 -3.20 -18.67 -4.41
N CYS A 159 -3.22 -18.56 -3.09
CA CYS A 159 -2.02 -18.56 -2.28
C CYS A 159 -1.55 -19.99 -1.99
N ALA A 160 -0.25 -20.25 -2.18
CA ALA A 160 0.39 -21.49 -1.82
C ALA A 160 1.11 -21.40 -0.47
N GLU A 161 1.57 -20.21 -0.10
CA GLU A 161 2.30 -19.99 1.14
C GLU A 161 2.01 -18.60 1.70
N VAL A 162 1.60 -18.56 2.96
CA VAL A 162 1.26 -17.33 3.69
C VAL A 162 2.34 -17.08 4.73
N TYR A 163 2.73 -15.84 4.94
CA TYR A 163 3.58 -15.48 6.06
C TYR A 163 2.91 -15.89 7.39
N PRO A 164 3.61 -16.59 8.29
CA PRO A 164 2.97 -17.35 9.37
C PRO A 164 2.29 -16.49 10.44
N ASP A 165 2.82 -15.31 10.74
CA ASP A 165 2.26 -14.41 11.78
C ASP A 165 2.07 -12.98 11.25
N LYS A 166 0.86 -12.68 10.81
CA LYS A 166 0.47 -11.35 10.30
C LYS A 166 0.66 -10.23 11.33
N TYR A 167 0.53 -10.53 12.62
CA TYR A 167 0.66 -9.53 13.68
C TYR A 167 2.12 -9.16 13.91
N GLU A 168 3.00 -10.16 13.99
CA GLU A 168 4.44 -9.90 14.07
C GLU A 168 4.95 -9.23 12.78
N GLY A 169 4.44 -9.65 11.60
CA GLY A 169 4.75 -9.00 10.33
C GLY A 169 4.37 -7.52 10.32
N THR A 170 3.16 -7.20 10.74
CA THR A 170 2.71 -5.81 10.89
C THR A 170 3.60 -5.04 11.86
N LYS A 171 3.89 -5.60 13.03
CA LYS A 171 4.75 -4.97 14.03
C LYS A 171 6.14 -4.65 13.49
N MET A 172 6.74 -5.55 12.71
CA MET A 172 8.03 -5.30 12.06
C MET A 172 7.95 -4.11 11.09
N MET A 173 6.91 -4.07 10.26
CA MET A 173 6.73 -3.03 9.25
C MET A 173 6.40 -1.66 9.86
N MET A 174 5.76 -1.61 11.04
CA MET A 174 5.41 -0.36 11.72
C MET A 174 6.61 0.54 12.01
N SER A 175 7.83 0.00 12.12
CA SER A 175 9.04 0.79 12.35
C SER A 175 9.38 1.77 11.22
N ALA A 176 8.84 1.57 10.02
CA ALA A 176 9.00 2.45 8.85
C ALA A 176 7.64 2.87 8.25
N ALA A 177 6.53 2.66 8.98
CA ALA A 177 5.20 2.91 8.46
C ALA A 177 4.89 4.42 8.39
N MET A 178 4.43 4.86 7.22
CA MET A 178 3.96 6.23 6.98
C MET A 178 2.48 6.27 6.57
N ALA A 179 1.89 5.10 6.31
CA ALA A 179 0.46 4.88 6.14
C ALA A 179 0.13 3.46 6.63
N VAL A 180 -1.15 3.16 6.82
CA VAL A 180 -1.66 1.83 7.22
C VAL A 180 -2.92 1.53 6.43
N SER A 181 -3.07 0.30 5.93
CA SER A 181 -4.29 -0.22 5.32
C SER A 181 -4.96 -1.23 6.24
N ALA A 182 -6.18 -0.92 6.67
CA ALA A 182 -7.03 -1.83 7.42
C ALA A 182 -7.87 -2.68 6.47
N LYS A 183 -7.22 -3.61 5.78
CA LYS A 183 -7.89 -4.59 4.93
C LYS A 183 -8.80 -5.47 5.77
N SER A 184 -9.98 -5.73 5.24
CA SER A 184 -10.96 -6.65 5.80
C SER A 184 -11.57 -7.49 4.68
N TYR A 185 -12.07 -8.64 5.07
CA TYR A 185 -12.78 -9.56 4.18
C TYR A 185 -14.23 -9.72 4.65
N ASP A 186 -14.57 -10.81 5.30
CA ASP A 186 -15.92 -11.10 5.71
C ASP A 186 -16.13 -10.88 7.22
N PHE A 187 -17.38 -10.61 7.61
CA PHE A 187 -17.76 -10.29 8.99
C PHE A 187 -18.67 -11.38 9.56
N ASP A 188 -18.52 -11.65 10.86
CA ASP A 188 -19.45 -12.48 11.62
C ASP A 188 -20.74 -11.70 11.98
N GLU A 189 -21.72 -12.38 12.59
CA GLU A 189 -22.99 -11.76 13.01
C GLU A 189 -22.80 -10.65 14.07
N ALA A 190 -21.70 -10.66 14.80
CA ALA A 190 -21.35 -9.61 15.78
C ALA A 190 -20.59 -8.43 15.15
N GLY A 191 -20.34 -8.49 13.84
CA GLY A 191 -19.61 -7.47 13.07
C GLY A 191 -18.10 -7.48 13.32
N ASN A 192 -17.51 -8.60 13.73
CA ASN A 192 -16.07 -8.75 13.79
C ASN A 192 -15.57 -9.34 12.47
N GLU A 193 -14.39 -8.95 12.04
CA GLU A 193 -13.71 -9.57 10.89
C GLU A 193 -13.35 -11.02 11.24
N THR A 194 -13.53 -11.95 10.30
CA THR A 194 -13.49 -13.39 10.57
C THR A 194 -12.07 -13.97 10.62
N THR A 195 -11.08 -13.28 10.06
CA THR A 195 -9.69 -13.76 9.92
C THR A 195 -8.64 -12.86 10.57
N ILE A 196 -9.01 -11.62 10.91
CA ILE A 196 -8.11 -10.59 11.45
C ILE A 196 -8.70 -10.06 12.77
N ASP A 197 -7.96 -10.19 13.86
CA ASP A 197 -8.28 -9.53 15.12
C ASP A 197 -7.91 -8.04 15.04
N PHE A 198 -8.90 -7.19 14.80
CA PHE A 198 -8.71 -5.76 14.65
C PHE A 198 -8.27 -5.05 15.94
N VAL A 199 -8.65 -5.55 17.11
CA VAL A 199 -8.18 -4.99 18.40
C VAL A 199 -6.68 -5.25 18.54
N LYS A 200 -6.24 -6.48 18.31
CA LYS A 200 -4.81 -6.85 18.37
C LYS A 200 -4.01 -6.06 17.32
N MET A 201 -4.53 -5.93 16.10
CA MET A 201 -3.86 -5.21 15.02
C MET A 201 -3.71 -3.71 15.32
N LEU A 202 -4.79 -3.07 15.78
CA LEU A 202 -4.76 -1.66 16.15
C LEU A 202 -3.91 -1.39 17.41
N GLN A 203 -3.82 -2.34 18.34
CA GLN A 203 -2.91 -2.22 19.48
C GLN A 203 -1.45 -2.16 19.01
N ILE A 204 -1.06 -2.99 18.03
CA ILE A 204 0.28 -2.96 17.42
C ILE A 204 0.55 -1.60 16.78
N VAL A 205 -0.40 -1.07 16.02
CA VAL A 205 -0.28 0.23 15.37
C VAL A 205 -0.12 1.36 16.40
N LYS A 206 -0.92 1.33 17.48
CA LYS A 206 -0.83 2.28 18.61
C LYS A 206 0.50 2.18 19.36
N ASP A 207 0.92 0.96 19.70
CA ASP A 207 2.17 0.71 20.46
C ASP A 207 3.41 1.16 19.67
N ALA A 208 3.33 1.17 18.34
CA ALA A 208 4.37 1.73 17.48
C ALA A 208 4.39 3.28 17.47
N GLY A 209 3.46 3.93 18.17
CA GLY A 209 3.37 5.39 18.21
C GLY A 209 2.83 6.02 16.92
N TYR A 210 2.16 5.24 16.06
CA TYR A 210 1.63 5.76 14.81
C TYR A 210 0.41 6.65 15.07
N THR A 211 0.43 7.87 14.49
CA THR A 211 -0.62 8.89 14.64
C THR A 211 -1.22 9.35 13.31
N GLY A 212 -0.87 8.65 12.22
CA GLY A 212 -1.36 8.95 10.87
C GLY A 212 -2.75 8.37 10.58
N PHE A 213 -3.12 8.41 9.32
CA PHE A 213 -4.40 7.88 8.84
C PHE A 213 -4.33 6.36 8.65
N ILE A 214 -5.43 5.67 8.98
CA ILE A 214 -5.64 4.26 8.68
C ILE A 214 -6.69 4.19 7.57
N GLY A 215 -6.27 3.68 6.40
CA GLY A 215 -7.16 3.47 5.25
C GLY A 215 -8.10 2.32 5.48
N VAL A 216 -9.36 2.48 5.08
CA VAL A 216 -10.35 1.40 5.04
C VAL A 216 -10.23 0.71 3.70
N GLU A 217 -10.07 -0.62 3.71
CA GLU A 217 -10.06 -1.44 2.50
C GLU A 217 -10.90 -2.70 2.72
N TYR A 218 -11.89 -2.93 1.86
CA TYR A 218 -12.75 -4.10 1.92
C TYR A 218 -12.60 -4.94 0.65
N GLU A 219 -12.27 -6.21 0.82
CA GLU A 219 -12.13 -7.21 -0.25
C GLU A 219 -12.95 -8.49 0.02
N GLY A 220 -13.95 -8.40 0.89
CA GLY A 220 -14.84 -9.53 1.20
C GLY A 220 -15.85 -9.82 0.09
N SER A 221 -16.50 -10.97 0.19
CA SER A 221 -17.53 -11.41 -0.75
C SER A 221 -18.93 -11.42 -0.16
N GLY A 222 -19.05 -11.27 1.16
CA GLY A 222 -20.33 -11.35 1.88
C GLY A 222 -21.19 -10.08 1.83
N LEU A 223 -20.59 -8.93 1.53
CA LEU A 223 -21.28 -7.64 1.45
C LEU A 223 -20.95 -6.95 0.12
N ASP A 224 -21.79 -6.02 -0.29
CA ASP A 224 -21.41 -5.10 -1.37
C ASP A 224 -20.31 -4.11 -0.88
N GLU A 225 -19.59 -3.48 -1.81
CA GLU A 225 -18.48 -2.58 -1.47
C GLU A 225 -18.88 -1.45 -0.50
N PRO A 226 -20.00 -0.70 -0.69
CA PRO A 226 -20.42 0.33 0.24
C PRO A 226 -20.74 -0.18 1.64
N ALA A 227 -21.36 -1.36 1.75
CA ALA A 227 -21.66 -1.98 3.04
C ALA A 227 -20.40 -2.49 3.72
N GLY A 228 -19.50 -3.15 2.98
CA GLY A 228 -18.21 -3.63 3.48
C GLY A 228 -17.31 -2.49 3.99
N ILE A 229 -17.21 -1.39 3.26
CA ILE A 229 -16.48 -0.19 3.67
C ILE A 229 -17.06 0.36 4.99
N LYS A 230 -18.39 0.44 5.11
CA LYS A 230 -19.05 0.89 6.36
C LYS A 230 -18.80 -0.06 7.52
N ALA A 231 -18.86 -1.37 7.28
CA ALA A 231 -18.58 -2.40 8.28
C ALA A 231 -17.14 -2.31 8.78
N THR A 232 -16.17 -2.22 7.88
CA THR A 232 -14.75 -2.05 8.23
C THR A 232 -14.51 -0.79 9.05
N ARG A 233 -15.08 0.34 8.63
CA ARG A 233 -14.99 1.58 9.39
C ARG A 233 -15.63 1.45 10.79
N GLY A 234 -16.79 0.82 10.88
CA GLY A 234 -17.46 0.55 12.15
C GLY A 234 -16.62 -0.30 13.09
N LEU A 235 -16.02 -1.37 12.54
CA LEU A 235 -15.12 -2.26 13.29
C LEU A 235 -13.85 -1.53 13.76
N LEU A 236 -13.23 -0.69 12.94
CA LEU A 236 -12.09 0.13 13.35
C LEU A 236 -12.43 1.01 14.53
N LEU A 237 -13.56 1.74 14.50
CA LEU A 237 -13.99 2.61 15.60
C LEU A 237 -14.30 1.82 16.88
N LYS A 238 -15.01 0.69 16.75
CA LYS A 238 -15.29 -0.24 17.86
C LYS A 238 -14.00 -0.78 18.48
N SER A 239 -13.05 -1.21 17.65
CA SER A 239 -11.78 -1.77 18.10
C SER A 239 -10.90 -0.72 18.76
N ALA A 240 -10.85 0.50 18.22
CA ALA A 240 -10.07 1.59 18.78
C ALA A 240 -10.56 1.98 20.20
N SER A 241 -11.85 1.85 20.52
CA SER A 241 -12.40 2.11 21.86
C SER A 241 -11.96 1.06 22.90
N ASN A 242 -11.44 -0.08 22.47
CA ASN A 242 -10.99 -1.18 23.35
C ASN A 242 -9.44 -1.24 23.53
N LEU A 243 -8.71 -0.26 22.97
CA LEU A 243 -7.24 -0.23 23.10
C LEU A 243 -6.83 0.18 24.52
N LYS A 244 -5.77 -0.48 24.98
CA LYS A 244 -5.15 -0.24 26.31
C LYS A 244 -4.11 0.87 26.28
#